data_ef968555ad449b5d1388e3aaa25f19bf
#
_entry.id   ef968555ad449b5d1388e3aaa25f19bf
#
_cell.length_a   1.000
_cell.length_b   1.000
_cell.length_c   1.000
_cell.angle_alpha   90.00
_cell.angle_beta   90.00
_cell.angle_gamma   90.00
#
_symmetry.space_group_name_H-M   'P 1'
#
loop_
_entity.id
_entity.type
_entity.pdbx_description
1 polymer ?
#
loop_
_entity_poly.entity_id
_entity_poly.type
_entity_poly.pdbx_seq_one_letter_code
_entity_poly.pdbx_strand_id
1 'polypeptide(L)'
;IFTKVEYFSQAEIDTFSTASFITRTNNDITQVQNFMVMFLRVILTAPIMCVVGIMLAYSKNPKMSSILVVSMPVMVLIISLIGRRAMPLSRKMQTRIDRINLIMREKLSGIRVIRAFGTEDYEEKRFDGANKDLMNNAMKMMHAMSLLGPSLILILNLTVVGLLWRAGQGIGTEPVMPGDILAIIQYVMQI
;
A
#
# COMPACT_ATOMS: atom_id res chain seq x y z
N ILE A 1 -20.95 14.83 16.72
CA ILE A 1 -20.87 15.83 15.63
C ILE A 1 -22.26 16.35 15.31
N PHE A 2 -23.22 15.46 15.02
CA PHE A 2 -24.59 15.85 14.68
C PHE A 2 -25.19 16.81 15.73
N THR A 3 -25.17 16.45 16.99
CA THR A 3 -25.63 17.31 18.10
C THR A 3 -24.93 18.67 18.12
N LYS A 4 -23.64 18.73 17.78
CA LYS A 4 -22.90 19.99 17.76
C LYS A 4 -23.29 20.88 16.57
N VAL A 5 -23.63 20.28 15.42
CA VAL A 5 -24.13 21.00 14.24
C VAL A 5 -25.50 21.60 14.50
N GLU A 6 -26.37 20.91 15.25
CA GLU A 6 -27.69 21.45 15.64
C GLU A 6 -27.61 22.68 16.53
N TYR A 7 -26.53 22.89 17.26
CA TYR A 7 -26.28 24.06 18.11
C TYR A 7 -25.56 25.21 17.39
N PHE A 8 -25.27 25.06 16.08
CA PHE A 8 -24.65 26.15 15.33
C PHE A 8 -25.63 27.32 15.11
N SER A 9 -25.12 28.53 15.24
CA SER A 9 -25.86 29.73 14.89
C SER A 9 -26.07 29.83 13.37
N GLN A 10 -27.09 30.61 12.96
CA GLN A 10 -27.37 30.82 11.53
C GLN A 10 -26.17 31.38 10.78
N ALA A 11 -25.39 32.27 11.43
CA ALA A 11 -24.18 32.85 10.84
C ALA A 11 -23.08 31.81 10.59
N GLU A 12 -22.96 30.78 11.44
CA GLU A 12 -22.02 29.67 11.25
C GLU A 12 -22.50 28.73 10.14
N ILE A 13 -23.81 28.49 10.05
CA ILE A 13 -24.39 27.66 8.97
C ILE A 13 -24.21 28.34 7.61
N ASP A 14 -24.39 29.67 7.53
CA ASP A 14 -24.22 30.43 6.30
C ASP A 14 -22.76 30.50 5.82
N THR A 15 -21.81 30.41 6.74
CA THR A 15 -20.36 30.33 6.42
C THR A 15 -19.98 29.01 5.75
N PHE A 16 -20.69 27.94 6.08
CA PHE A 16 -20.48 26.60 5.48
C PHE A 16 -21.74 26.22 4.71
N SER A 17 -21.60 25.88 3.43
CA SER A 17 -22.77 25.40 2.65
C SER A 17 -23.36 24.12 3.26
N THR A 18 -24.66 23.93 3.16
CA THR A 18 -25.39 22.73 3.61
C THR A 18 -24.77 21.45 3.02
N ALA A 19 -24.34 21.50 1.75
CA ALA A 19 -23.64 20.41 1.09
C ALA A 19 -22.31 20.05 1.78
N SER A 20 -21.57 21.05 2.28
CA SER A 20 -20.33 20.85 3.04
C SER A 20 -20.59 20.16 4.38
N PHE A 21 -21.67 20.51 5.09
CA PHE A 21 -22.05 19.85 6.34
C PHE A 21 -22.41 18.38 6.12
N ILE A 22 -23.21 18.09 5.10
CA ILE A 22 -23.60 16.72 4.75
C ILE A 22 -22.35 15.89 4.40
N THR A 23 -21.46 16.44 3.57
CA THR A 23 -20.22 15.75 3.19
C THR A 23 -19.33 15.48 4.40
N ARG A 24 -19.12 16.45 5.28
CA ARG A 24 -18.32 16.31 6.49
C ARG A 24 -18.94 15.34 7.48
N THR A 25 -20.25 15.38 7.65
CA THR A 25 -20.94 14.54 8.63
C THR A 25 -21.00 13.07 8.18
N ASN A 26 -21.10 12.79 6.90
CA ASN A 26 -21.21 11.41 6.39
C ASN A 26 -19.89 10.90 5.82
N ASN A 27 -19.32 11.58 4.82
CA ASN A 27 -18.17 11.09 4.09
C ASN A 27 -16.87 11.18 4.90
N ASP A 28 -16.60 12.32 5.52
CA ASP A 28 -15.34 12.51 6.25
C ASP A 28 -15.31 11.64 7.52
N ILE A 29 -16.46 11.49 8.20
CA ILE A 29 -16.55 10.57 9.35
C ILE A 29 -16.31 9.12 8.90
N THR A 30 -16.92 8.70 7.79
CA THR A 30 -16.72 7.35 7.26
C THR A 30 -15.25 7.12 6.87
N GLN A 31 -14.58 8.12 6.30
CA GLN A 31 -13.15 8.03 5.99
C GLN A 31 -12.30 7.92 7.27
N VAL A 32 -12.59 8.73 8.29
CA VAL A 32 -11.90 8.64 9.60
C VAL A 32 -12.14 7.28 10.25
N GLN A 33 -13.38 6.78 10.23
CA GLN A 33 -13.71 5.46 10.74
C GLN A 33 -12.93 4.36 10.02
N ASN A 34 -12.92 4.36 8.68
CA ASN A 34 -12.19 3.38 7.88
C ASN A 34 -10.68 3.45 8.14
N PHE A 35 -10.14 4.67 8.27
CA PHE A 35 -8.75 4.87 8.65
C PHE A 35 -8.44 4.30 10.03
N MET A 36 -9.27 4.58 11.03
CA MET A 36 -9.09 4.08 12.39
C MET A 36 -9.18 2.56 12.45
N VAL A 37 -10.15 1.94 11.76
CA VAL A 37 -10.28 0.48 11.68
C VAL A 37 -9.05 -0.14 11.00
N MET A 38 -8.60 0.43 9.88
CA MET A 38 -7.40 -0.04 9.19
C MET A 38 -6.15 0.14 10.05
N PHE A 39 -6.02 1.29 10.72
CA PHE A 39 -4.91 1.60 11.62
C PHE A 39 -4.82 0.59 12.77
N LEU A 40 -5.93 0.37 13.48
CA LEU A 40 -6.00 -0.59 14.58
C LEU A 40 -5.69 -2.02 14.10
N ARG A 41 -6.28 -2.42 12.97
CA ARG A 41 -6.10 -3.76 12.41
C ARG A 41 -4.65 -4.01 11.97
N VAL A 42 -4.05 -3.10 11.21
CA VAL A 42 -2.70 -3.30 10.63
C VAL A 42 -1.61 -3.02 11.67
N ILE A 43 -1.70 -1.89 12.38
CA ILE A 43 -0.61 -1.44 13.28
C ILE A 43 -0.59 -2.22 14.60
N LEU A 44 -1.73 -2.70 15.08
CA LEU A 44 -1.74 -3.54 16.28
C LEU A 44 -1.57 -5.02 15.95
N THR A 45 -2.30 -5.54 14.97
CA THR A 45 -2.30 -6.98 14.71
C THR A 45 -0.98 -7.45 14.11
N ALA A 46 -0.41 -6.73 13.15
CA ALA A 46 0.81 -7.19 12.48
C ALA A 46 2.03 -7.28 13.42
N PRO A 47 2.37 -6.28 14.26
CA PRO A 47 3.49 -6.42 15.20
C PRO A 47 3.24 -7.50 16.26
N ILE A 48 2.00 -7.63 16.76
CA ILE A 48 1.66 -8.66 17.75
C ILE A 48 1.86 -10.05 17.13
N MET A 49 1.32 -10.29 15.95
CA MET A 49 1.48 -11.56 15.23
C MET A 49 2.94 -11.88 14.93
N CYS A 50 3.72 -10.87 14.54
CA CYS A 50 5.15 -11.02 14.30
C CYS A 50 5.89 -11.45 15.59
N VAL A 51 5.69 -10.74 16.70
CA VAL A 51 6.36 -11.06 17.98
C VAL A 51 5.91 -12.41 18.52
N VAL A 52 4.60 -12.66 18.56
CA VAL A 52 4.04 -13.94 19.04
C VAL A 52 4.48 -15.10 18.14
N GLY A 53 4.45 -14.94 16.82
CA GLY A 53 4.89 -15.95 15.87
C GLY A 53 6.36 -16.32 16.06
N ILE A 54 7.25 -15.33 16.24
CA ILE A 54 8.67 -15.57 16.52
C ILE A 54 8.86 -16.26 17.87
N MET A 55 8.15 -15.80 18.92
CA MET A 55 8.23 -16.41 20.25
C MET A 55 7.79 -17.88 20.22
N LEU A 56 6.66 -18.18 19.58
CA LEU A 56 6.14 -19.53 19.46
C LEU A 56 7.08 -20.42 18.62
N ALA A 57 7.61 -19.90 17.53
CA ALA A 57 8.59 -20.65 16.74
C ALA A 57 9.85 -20.93 17.55
N TYR A 58 10.36 -19.97 18.30
CA TYR A 58 11.55 -20.14 19.16
C TYR A 58 11.31 -21.13 20.27
N SER A 59 10.13 -21.14 20.90
CA SER A 59 9.79 -22.11 21.94
C SER A 59 9.73 -23.57 21.45
N LYS A 60 9.45 -23.76 20.15
CA LYS A 60 9.43 -25.10 19.53
C LYS A 60 10.81 -25.62 19.21
N ASN A 61 11.61 -24.84 18.49
CA ASN A 61 13.00 -25.20 18.17
C ASN A 61 13.83 -23.95 17.89
N PRO A 62 14.74 -23.54 18.81
CA PRO A 62 15.56 -22.34 18.65
C PRO A 62 16.46 -22.37 17.41
N LYS A 63 17.01 -23.57 17.09
CA LYS A 63 17.92 -23.72 15.94
C LYS A 63 17.19 -23.53 14.60
N MET A 64 15.96 -24.03 14.49
CA MET A 64 15.14 -23.84 13.29
C MET A 64 14.64 -22.39 13.18
N SER A 65 14.25 -21.77 14.29
CA SER A 65 13.75 -20.40 14.32
C SER A 65 14.81 -19.36 13.95
N SER A 66 16.09 -19.69 13.98
CA SER A 66 17.15 -18.80 13.51
C SER A 66 16.99 -18.35 12.05
N ILE A 67 16.34 -19.17 11.22
CA ILE A 67 16.03 -18.81 9.82
C ILE A 67 15.05 -17.64 9.74
N LEU A 68 14.09 -17.55 10.69
CA LEU A 68 13.15 -16.42 10.76
C LEU A 68 13.86 -15.10 11.07
N VAL A 69 14.86 -15.15 11.93
CA VAL A 69 15.68 -13.98 12.30
C VAL A 69 16.43 -13.42 11.08
N VAL A 70 16.72 -14.25 10.08
CA VAL A 70 17.36 -13.83 8.83
C VAL A 70 16.30 -13.40 7.79
N SER A 71 15.23 -14.18 7.64
CA SER A 71 14.21 -13.91 6.60
C SER A 71 13.45 -12.62 6.84
N MET A 72 13.14 -12.24 8.09
CA MET A 72 12.43 -11.02 8.45
C MET A 72 13.16 -9.73 8.02
N PRO A 73 14.44 -9.49 8.39
CA PRO A 73 15.17 -8.34 7.92
C PRO A 73 15.28 -8.29 6.39
N VAL A 74 15.41 -9.46 5.72
CA VAL A 74 15.46 -9.53 4.25
C VAL A 74 14.12 -9.05 3.65
N MET A 75 12.99 -9.48 4.20
CA MET A 75 11.66 -9.00 3.78
C MET A 75 11.54 -7.49 3.96
N VAL A 76 11.88 -6.96 5.13
CA VAL A 76 11.83 -5.52 5.42
C VAL A 76 12.73 -4.74 4.47
N LEU A 77 13.93 -5.25 4.16
CA LEU A 77 14.86 -4.64 3.22
C LEU A 77 14.26 -4.55 1.82
N ILE A 78 13.67 -5.63 1.31
CA ILE A 78 13.06 -5.66 -0.03
C ILE A 78 11.85 -4.72 -0.10
N ILE A 79 10.97 -4.74 0.90
CA ILE A 79 9.83 -3.83 0.97
C ILE A 79 10.32 -2.37 0.99
N SER A 80 11.36 -2.06 1.77
CA SER A 80 11.94 -0.73 1.85
C SER A 80 12.56 -0.28 0.53
N LEU A 81 13.28 -1.16 -0.17
CA LEU A 81 13.89 -0.86 -1.47
C LEU A 81 12.84 -0.57 -2.55
N ILE A 82 11.79 -1.40 -2.61
CA ILE A 82 10.68 -1.20 -3.56
C ILE A 82 9.91 0.07 -3.20
N GLY A 83 9.62 0.29 -1.93
CA GLY A 83 8.94 1.49 -1.45
C GLY A 83 9.70 2.78 -1.77
N ARG A 84 11.01 2.79 -1.56
CA ARG A 84 11.87 3.94 -1.92
C ARG A 84 11.84 4.26 -3.41
N ARG A 85 11.67 3.27 -4.29
CA ARG A 85 11.51 3.49 -5.74
C ARG A 85 10.09 3.91 -6.12
N ALA A 86 9.08 3.35 -5.49
CA ALA A 86 7.68 3.62 -5.81
C ALA A 86 7.21 5.00 -5.31
N MET A 87 7.67 5.44 -4.14
CA MET A 87 7.26 6.69 -3.52
C MET A 87 7.49 7.94 -4.37
N PRO A 88 8.67 8.17 -5.00
CA PRO A 88 8.86 9.30 -5.89
C PRO A 88 8.02 9.22 -7.16
N LEU A 89 7.75 8.01 -7.67
CA LEU A 89 6.87 7.80 -8.83
C LEU A 89 5.42 8.15 -8.51
N SER A 90 4.95 7.82 -7.31
CA SER A 90 3.63 8.18 -6.81
C SER A 90 3.44 9.70 -6.71
N ARG A 91 4.45 10.43 -6.18
CA ARG A 91 4.41 11.90 -6.15
C ARG A 91 4.36 12.51 -7.56
N LYS A 92 5.19 12.00 -8.48
CA LYS A 92 5.16 12.43 -9.89
C LYS A 92 3.83 12.12 -10.57
N MET A 93 3.16 11.05 -10.17
CA MET A 93 1.84 10.68 -10.67
C MET A 93 0.82 11.81 -10.43
N GLN A 94 0.76 12.33 -9.20
CA GLN A 94 -0.14 13.44 -8.86
C GLN A 94 0.12 14.67 -9.71
N THR A 95 1.38 15.10 -9.84
CA THR A 95 1.74 16.27 -10.67
C THR A 95 1.34 16.09 -12.15
N ARG A 96 1.42 14.86 -12.67
CA ARG A 96 1.02 14.57 -14.04
C ARG A 96 -0.50 14.54 -14.24
N ILE A 97 -1.23 14.06 -13.25
CA ILE A 97 -2.70 14.14 -13.20
C ILE A 97 -3.14 15.61 -13.20
N ASP A 98 -2.52 16.44 -12.35
CA ASP A 98 -2.83 17.87 -12.27
C ASP A 98 -2.58 18.57 -13.61
N ARG A 99 -1.51 18.18 -14.33
CA ARG A 99 -1.20 18.70 -15.67
C ARG A 99 -2.28 18.32 -16.70
N ILE A 100 -2.74 17.07 -16.69
CA ILE A 100 -3.85 16.64 -17.58
C ILE A 100 -5.13 17.42 -17.25
N ASN A 101 -5.46 17.54 -15.97
CA ASN A 101 -6.63 18.30 -15.53
C ASN A 101 -6.56 19.78 -15.95
N LEU A 102 -5.36 20.38 -15.90
CA LEU A 102 -5.14 21.73 -16.38
C LEU A 102 -5.41 21.84 -17.89
N ILE A 103 -4.79 20.97 -18.71
CA ILE A 103 -4.99 20.94 -20.16
C ILE A 103 -6.46 20.74 -20.52
N MET A 104 -7.15 19.82 -19.84
CA MET A 104 -8.58 19.59 -20.06
C MET A 104 -9.41 20.81 -19.70
N ARG A 105 -9.12 21.49 -18.61
CA ARG A 105 -9.82 22.72 -18.19
C ARG A 105 -9.61 23.85 -19.19
N GLU A 106 -8.37 24.06 -19.65
CA GLU A 106 -8.05 25.03 -20.69
C GLU A 106 -8.77 24.73 -22.00
N LYS A 107 -8.79 23.46 -22.43
CA LYS A 107 -9.49 23.00 -23.64
C LYS A 107 -11.00 23.24 -23.54
N LEU A 108 -11.61 22.89 -22.41
CA LEU A 108 -13.06 23.08 -22.20
C LEU A 108 -13.44 24.57 -22.14
N SER A 109 -12.63 25.38 -21.46
CA SER A 109 -12.89 26.82 -21.35
C SER A 109 -12.65 27.54 -22.68
N GLY A 110 -11.62 27.12 -23.44
CA GLY A 110 -11.21 27.73 -24.70
C GLY A 110 -11.80 27.09 -25.96
N ILE A 111 -12.76 26.16 -25.86
CA ILE A 111 -13.24 25.35 -26.98
C ILE A 111 -13.74 26.18 -28.17
N ARG A 112 -14.35 27.33 -27.91
CA ARG A 112 -14.80 28.26 -28.97
C ARG A 112 -13.62 28.89 -29.73
N VAL A 113 -12.57 29.23 -29.02
CA VAL A 113 -11.35 29.83 -29.60
C VAL A 113 -10.60 28.76 -30.42
N ILE A 114 -10.44 27.55 -29.86
CA ILE A 114 -9.80 26.43 -30.54
C ILE A 114 -10.46 26.15 -31.87
N ARG A 115 -11.81 26.08 -31.90
CA ARG A 115 -12.58 25.89 -33.13
C ARG A 115 -12.50 27.05 -34.09
N ALA A 116 -12.50 28.29 -33.58
CA ALA A 116 -12.45 29.48 -34.43
C ALA A 116 -11.10 29.62 -35.18
N PHE A 117 -10.02 29.15 -34.55
CA PHE A 117 -8.65 29.20 -35.12
C PHE A 117 -8.18 27.86 -35.72
N GLY A 118 -9.00 26.79 -35.68
CA GLY A 118 -8.66 25.48 -36.24
C GLY A 118 -7.40 24.86 -35.59
N THR A 119 -7.25 25.00 -34.27
CA THR A 119 -6.04 24.54 -33.54
C THR A 119 -6.28 23.22 -32.79
N GLU A 120 -7.29 22.44 -33.18
CA GLU A 120 -7.65 21.16 -32.57
C GLU A 120 -6.49 20.19 -32.55
N ASP A 121 -5.77 20.04 -33.68
CA ASP A 121 -4.62 19.13 -33.82
C ASP A 121 -3.46 19.47 -32.86
N TYR A 122 -3.26 20.78 -32.61
CA TYR A 122 -2.25 21.22 -31.66
C TYR A 122 -2.63 20.83 -30.22
N GLU A 123 -3.87 21.06 -29.82
CA GLU A 123 -4.36 20.73 -28.49
C GLU A 123 -4.45 19.23 -28.28
N GLU A 124 -4.74 18.44 -29.32
CA GLU A 124 -4.70 16.98 -29.27
C GLU A 124 -3.28 16.47 -29.02
N LYS A 125 -2.30 16.94 -29.78
CA LYS A 125 -0.88 16.60 -29.57
C LYS A 125 -0.37 16.98 -28.18
N ARG A 126 -0.80 18.13 -27.67
CA ARG A 126 -0.47 18.61 -26.33
C ARG A 126 -1.03 17.69 -25.26
N PHE A 127 -2.29 17.28 -25.41
CA PHE A 127 -2.94 16.33 -24.52
C PHE A 127 -2.28 14.94 -24.58
N ASP A 128 -2.05 14.43 -25.77
CA ASP A 128 -1.39 13.14 -26.00
C ASP A 128 0.01 13.07 -25.38
N GLY A 129 0.77 14.15 -25.50
CA GLY A 129 2.08 14.27 -24.85
C GLY A 129 1.97 14.13 -23.32
N ALA A 130 1.05 14.86 -22.71
CA ALA A 130 0.81 14.78 -21.27
C ALA A 130 0.27 13.41 -20.83
N ASN A 131 -0.60 12.80 -21.64
CA ASN A 131 -1.16 11.47 -21.37
C ASN A 131 -0.09 10.37 -21.48
N LYS A 132 0.79 10.41 -22.49
CA LYS A 132 1.93 9.51 -22.60
C LYS A 132 2.87 9.62 -21.41
N ASP A 133 3.12 10.82 -20.96
CA ASP A 133 3.93 11.09 -19.77
C ASP A 133 3.32 10.49 -18.50
N LEU A 134 1.99 10.65 -18.34
CA LEU A 134 1.25 10.04 -17.22
C LEU A 134 1.32 8.52 -17.30
N MET A 135 1.00 7.94 -18.46
CA MET A 135 1.03 6.51 -18.72
C MET A 135 2.40 5.90 -18.42
N ASN A 136 3.47 6.51 -18.94
CA ASN A 136 4.84 6.04 -18.71
C ASN A 136 5.22 6.05 -17.22
N ASN A 137 4.79 7.06 -16.48
CA ASN A 137 5.04 7.12 -15.05
C ASN A 137 4.20 6.09 -14.28
N ALA A 138 2.94 5.91 -14.67
CA ALA A 138 2.04 4.89 -14.11
C ALA A 138 2.59 3.48 -14.32
N MET A 139 3.05 3.17 -15.54
CA MET A 139 3.69 1.88 -15.85
C MET A 139 4.93 1.61 -15.00
N LYS A 140 5.82 2.61 -14.86
CA LYS A 140 7.01 2.48 -14.00
C LYS A 140 6.65 2.22 -12.55
N MET A 141 5.63 2.90 -12.03
CA MET A 141 5.12 2.69 -10.68
C MET A 141 4.52 1.30 -10.53
N MET A 142 3.70 0.88 -11.50
CA MET A 142 3.06 -0.44 -11.50
C MET A 142 4.10 -1.56 -11.59
N HIS A 143 5.12 -1.44 -12.43
CA HIS A 143 6.22 -2.41 -12.49
C HIS A 143 6.99 -2.49 -11.16
N ALA A 144 7.26 -1.36 -10.51
CA ALA A 144 7.91 -1.37 -9.20
C ALA A 144 7.04 -2.08 -8.15
N MET A 145 5.73 -1.80 -8.14
CA MET A 145 4.80 -2.43 -7.19
C MET A 145 4.52 -3.90 -7.50
N SER A 146 4.49 -4.30 -8.77
CA SER A 146 4.26 -5.69 -9.16
C SER A 146 5.38 -6.63 -8.73
N LEU A 147 6.58 -6.12 -8.44
CA LEU A 147 7.69 -6.92 -7.91
C LEU A 147 7.48 -7.31 -6.44
N LEU A 148 6.63 -6.60 -5.68
CA LEU A 148 6.37 -6.90 -4.27
C LEU A 148 5.86 -8.32 -4.07
N GLY A 149 4.77 -8.68 -4.74
CA GLY A 149 4.14 -10.00 -4.61
C GLY A 149 5.11 -11.16 -4.86
N PRO A 150 5.72 -11.26 -6.05
CA PRO A 150 6.67 -12.32 -6.36
C PRO A 150 7.88 -12.35 -5.42
N SER A 151 8.39 -11.19 -4.99
CA SER A 151 9.54 -11.13 -4.08
C SER A 151 9.20 -11.69 -2.70
N LEU A 152 8.03 -11.34 -2.16
CA LEU A 152 7.57 -11.85 -0.87
C LEU A 152 7.31 -13.36 -0.92
N ILE A 153 6.67 -13.86 -1.98
CA ILE A 153 6.44 -15.28 -2.19
C ILE A 153 7.76 -16.04 -2.32
N LEU A 154 8.74 -15.47 -3.03
CA LEU A 154 10.07 -16.08 -3.17
C LEU A 154 10.75 -16.22 -1.81
N ILE A 155 10.78 -15.15 -1.00
CA ILE A 155 11.40 -15.17 0.32
C ILE A 155 10.71 -16.20 1.22
N LEU A 156 9.37 -16.20 1.21
CA LEU A 156 8.57 -17.13 1.99
C LEU A 156 8.90 -18.59 1.62
N ASN A 157 8.92 -18.93 0.32
CA ASN A 157 9.27 -20.26 -0.13
C ASN A 157 10.72 -20.63 0.21
N LEU A 158 11.67 -19.69 0.05
CA LEU A 158 13.05 -19.93 0.45
C LEU A 158 13.18 -20.15 1.96
N THR A 159 12.39 -19.43 2.76
CA THR A 159 12.33 -19.64 4.22
C THR A 159 11.83 -21.05 4.55
N VAL A 160 10.75 -21.49 3.89
CA VAL A 160 10.21 -22.86 4.07
C VAL A 160 11.23 -23.92 3.64
N VAL A 161 11.87 -23.75 2.48
CA VAL A 161 12.92 -24.67 2.02
C VAL A 161 14.09 -24.69 3.02
N GLY A 162 14.52 -23.54 3.51
CA GLY A 162 15.57 -23.44 4.53
C GLY A 162 15.20 -24.15 5.83
N LEU A 163 13.94 -24.03 6.27
CA LEU A 163 13.42 -24.75 7.44
C LEU A 163 13.46 -26.27 7.23
N LEU A 164 12.99 -26.75 6.09
CA LEU A 164 13.02 -28.18 5.76
C LEU A 164 14.45 -28.71 5.65
N TRP A 165 15.34 -27.93 5.02
CA TRP A 165 16.76 -28.27 4.93
C TRP A 165 17.40 -28.40 6.32
N ARG A 166 17.14 -27.44 7.20
CA ARG A 166 17.64 -27.44 8.57
C ARG A 166 17.07 -28.60 9.40
N ALA A 167 15.79 -28.90 9.22
CA ALA A 167 15.15 -30.07 9.84
C ALA A 167 15.80 -31.38 9.39
N GLY A 168 16.08 -31.50 8.08
CA GLY A 168 16.76 -32.69 7.53
C GLY A 168 18.16 -32.89 8.07
N GLN A 169 18.92 -31.82 8.31
CA GLN A 169 20.25 -31.90 8.94
C GLN A 169 20.21 -32.29 10.43
N GLY A 170 19.10 -32.00 11.12
CA GLY A 170 18.91 -32.34 12.54
C GLY A 170 18.49 -33.79 12.79
N ILE A 171 18.13 -34.54 11.75
CA ILE A 171 17.75 -35.95 11.85
C ILE A 171 19.01 -36.76 12.27
N GLY A 172 19.06 -37.15 13.53
CA GLY A 172 20.16 -37.93 14.11
C GLY A 172 20.86 -37.28 15.31
N THR A 173 20.70 -35.97 15.51
CA THR A 173 21.30 -35.25 16.65
C THR A 173 20.27 -34.74 17.68
N GLU A 174 19.06 -34.39 17.23
CA GLU A 174 17.94 -34.02 18.10
C GLU A 174 16.64 -34.51 17.46
N PRO A 175 15.69 -35.08 18.24
CA PRO A 175 14.43 -35.56 17.70
C PRO A 175 13.54 -34.36 17.36
N VAL A 176 13.52 -33.94 16.08
CA VAL A 176 12.58 -32.93 15.58
C VAL A 176 11.28 -33.65 15.21
N MET A 177 10.21 -33.37 15.92
CA MET A 177 8.90 -33.92 15.59
C MET A 177 8.35 -33.27 14.29
N PRO A 178 7.79 -34.06 13.37
CA PRO A 178 7.17 -33.49 12.15
C PRO A 178 6.13 -32.42 12.42
N GLY A 179 5.42 -32.53 13.54
CA GLY A 179 4.45 -31.54 14.00
C GLY A 179 5.04 -30.17 14.33
N ASP A 180 6.28 -30.12 14.85
CA ASP A 180 6.97 -28.86 15.15
C ASP A 180 7.40 -28.14 13.86
N ILE A 181 7.80 -28.90 12.83
CA ILE A 181 8.12 -28.33 11.52
C ILE A 181 6.88 -27.68 10.91
N LEU A 182 5.76 -28.39 10.90
CA LEU A 182 4.49 -27.87 10.39
C LEU A 182 4.03 -26.63 11.17
N ALA A 183 4.16 -26.64 12.50
CA ALA A 183 3.82 -25.50 13.34
C ALA A 183 4.67 -24.27 12.99
N ILE A 184 5.98 -24.43 12.85
CA ILE A 184 6.89 -23.32 12.50
C ILE A 184 6.56 -22.79 11.10
N ILE A 185 6.32 -23.66 10.11
CA ILE A 185 5.89 -23.25 8.76
C ILE A 185 4.58 -22.42 8.86
N GLN A 186 3.63 -22.86 9.66
CA GLN A 186 2.37 -22.14 9.85
C GLN A 186 2.59 -20.75 10.46
N TYR A 187 3.49 -20.63 11.44
CA TYR A 187 3.86 -19.33 12.02
C TYR A 187 4.52 -18.42 10.98
N VAL A 188 5.39 -18.96 10.13
CA VAL A 188 6.01 -18.22 9.00
C VAL A 188 4.97 -17.68 8.03
N MET A 189 3.95 -18.50 7.74
CA MET A 189 2.86 -18.09 6.82
C MET A 189 1.93 -17.03 7.42
N GLN A 190 1.87 -16.94 8.76
CA GLN A 190 0.98 -16.02 9.48
C GLN A 190 1.62 -14.66 9.72
N ILE A 191 2.92 -14.58 9.71
CA ILE A 191 3.71 -13.34 9.87
C ILE A 191 3.76 -12.58 8.54
#